data_2aad8f0f37fd755f9d2d4e7bea81fbc5
#
_entry.id   2aad8f0f37fd755f9d2d4e7bea81fbc5
#
_cell.length_a   1.000
_cell.length_b   1.000
_cell.length_c   1.000
_cell.angle_alpha   90.00
_cell.angle_beta   90.00
_cell.angle_gamma   90.00
#
_symmetry.space_group_name_H-M   'P 1'
#
loop_
_entity.id
_entity.type
_entity.pdbx_description
1 polymer ?
#
loop_
_entity_poly.entity_id
_entity_poly.type
_entity_poly.pdbx_seq_one_letter_code
_entity_poly.pdbx_strand_id
1 'polypeptide(L)'
;MNTSAVPILEVQAVSRYFGKFQALHNITTRFKAGELTAIIGPNGAGKSTFFNVISGGIAPSSGTVHFEGRDISSMAQHNYARAGIAKSFQITNVFKHLSAHENVRVALQMQTSRYQIFRPRAVYAELSDKADALLVKVGLANSRSKLAGDLAHGQQRSLEVAMALACGPKLLLMDEPTAGMSPQETVVMMDLISQMAAERTIILVEHKMKLVMGLCKRLLVLHHGELLAEGSPDDIRSNADVKRVYLGQN
;
A
#
# COMPACT_ATOMS: atom_id res chain seq x y z
N MET A 1 -33.15 -3.61 1.49
CA MET A 1 -32.26 -4.77 1.53
C MET A 1 -30.84 -4.25 1.33
N ASN A 2 -30.05 -4.17 2.41
CA ASN A 2 -28.66 -3.70 2.34
C ASN A 2 -27.82 -4.83 1.73
N THR A 3 -27.55 -4.76 0.45
CA THR A 3 -26.52 -5.58 -0.19
C THR A 3 -25.18 -5.12 0.38
N SER A 4 -24.72 -5.78 1.45
CA SER A 4 -23.37 -5.58 1.96
C SER A 4 -22.39 -5.96 0.83
N ALA A 5 -21.84 -4.96 0.17
CA ALA A 5 -20.83 -5.16 -0.87
C ALA A 5 -19.72 -6.06 -0.27
N VAL A 6 -19.34 -7.09 -1.02
CA VAL A 6 -18.26 -8.01 -0.62
C VAL A 6 -17.01 -7.16 -0.35
N PRO A 7 -16.37 -7.30 0.83
CA PRO A 7 -15.16 -6.56 1.13
C PRO A 7 -14.06 -6.94 0.15
N ILE A 8 -13.24 -5.97 -0.27
CA ILE A 8 -12.10 -6.24 -1.16
C ILE A 8 -11.04 -7.07 -0.45
N LEU A 9 -10.82 -6.78 0.84
CA LEU A 9 -9.92 -7.55 1.70
C LEU A 9 -10.62 -7.81 3.04
N GLU A 10 -10.59 -9.05 3.50
CA GLU A 10 -11.13 -9.47 4.79
C GLU A 10 -10.07 -10.24 5.57
N VAL A 11 -9.92 -9.89 6.83
CA VAL A 11 -9.00 -10.51 7.77
C VAL A 11 -9.84 -11.11 8.89
N GLN A 12 -9.70 -12.41 9.13
CA GLN A 12 -10.51 -13.15 10.10
C GLN A 12 -9.61 -13.82 11.13
N ALA A 13 -9.71 -13.40 12.40
CA ALA A 13 -9.05 -13.97 13.55
C ALA A 13 -7.52 -14.18 13.37
N VAL A 14 -6.86 -13.25 12.66
CA VAL A 14 -5.45 -13.38 12.32
C VAL A 14 -4.56 -13.16 13.53
N SER A 15 -3.71 -14.16 13.82
CA SER A 15 -2.64 -14.07 14.79
C SER A 15 -1.30 -14.38 14.15
N ARG A 16 -0.22 -13.79 14.68
CA ARG A 16 1.14 -14.05 14.22
C ARG A 16 2.10 -14.20 15.39
N TYR A 17 2.82 -15.31 15.39
CA TYR A 17 3.87 -15.63 16.37
C TYR A 17 5.25 -15.59 15.72
N PHE A 18 6.24 -15.10 16.46
CA PHE A 18 7.67 -15.22 16.18
C PHE A 18 8.33 -15.95 17.36
N GLY A 19 8.50 -17.26 17.23
CA GLY A 19 8.85 -18.10 18.36
C GLY A 19 7.78 -18.02 19.45
N LYS A 20 8.16 -17.58 20.65
CA LYS A 20 7.24 -17.38 21.79
C LYS A 20 6.56 -16.01 21.81
N PHE A 21 7.04 -15.07 20.99
CA PHE A 21 6.49 -13.71 20.95
C PHE A 21 5.28 -13.67 20.01
N GLN A 22 4.14 -13.27 20.53
CA GLN A 22 2.92 -13.04 19.75
C GLN A 22 2.86 -11.57 19.32
N ALA A 23 3.02 -11.34 18.04
CA ALA A 23 3.05 -9.99 17.46
C ALA A 23 1.68 -9.50 17.00
N LEU A 24 0.75 -10.42 16.68
CA LEU A 24 -0.64 -10.12 16.36
C LEU A 24 -1.57 -11.07 17.13
N HIS A 25 -2.67 -10.52 17.65
CA HIS A 25 -3.62 -11.20 18.50
C HIS A 25 -5.03 -11.13 17.90
N ASN A 26 -5.49 -12.19 17.24
CA ASN A 26 -6.86 -12.37 16.79
C ASN A 26 -7.49 -11.17 16.06
N ILE A 27 -6.75 -10.55 15.15
CA ILE A 27 -7.21 -9.37 14.41
C ILE A 27 -8.30 -9.79 13.42
N THR A 28 -9.45 -9.13 13.51
CA THR A 28 -10.56 -9.28 12.56
C THR A 28 -10.99 -7.91 12.07
N THR A 29 -10.93 -7.69 10.75
CA THR A 29 -11.35 -6.44 10.09
C THR A 29 -11.65 -6.68 8.61
N ARG A 30 -12.39 -5.74 7.98
CA ARG A 30 -12.78 -5.80 6.57
C ARG A 30 -12.51 -4.48 5.91
N PHE A 31 -11.95 -4.49 4.71
CA PHE A 31 -11.68 -3.30 3.91
C PHE A 31 -12.66 -3.24 2.74
N LYS A 32 -13.30 -2.09 2.56
CA LYS A 32 -14.27 -1.88 1.47
C LYS A 32 -13.56 -1.46 0.20
N ALA A 33 -14.10 -1.87 -0.95
CA ALA A 33 -13.60 -1.41 -2.24
C ALA A 33 -13.78 0.12 -2.40
N GLY A 34 -12.78 0.79 -3.00
CA GLY A 34 -12.81 2.24 -3.23
C GLY A 34 -12.62 3.08 -1.96
N GLU A 35 -12.11 2.50 -0.87
CA GLU A 35 -11.87 3.21 0.38
C GLU A 35 -10.36 3.41 0.61
N LEU A 36 -10.01 4.60 1.11
CA LEU A 36 -8.68 4.88 1.64
C LEU A 36 -8.71 4.67 3.16
N THR A 37 -8.01 3.64 3.61
CA THR A 37 -7.94 3.28 5.02
C THR A 37 -6.50 3.41 5.51
N ALA A 38 -6.27 4.01 6.69
CA ALA A 38 -4.97 4.01 7.32
C ALA A 38 -4.92 3.08 8.55
N ILE A 39 -3.78 2.39 8.69
CA ILE A 39 -3.41 1.62 9.87
C ILE A 39 -2.44 2.46 10.68
N ILE A 40 -2.81 2.79 11.90
CA ILE A 40 -2.05 3.63 12.81
C ILE A 40 -1.83 2.91 14.15
N GLY A 41 -0.93 3.45 14.97
CA GLY A 41 -0.61 2.89 16.29
C GLY A 41 0.80 3.31 16.72
N PRO A 42 1.14 3.20 18.00
CA PRO A 42 2.49 3.47 18.48
C PRO A 42 3.54 2.51 17.91
N ASN A 43 4.81 2.79 18.18
CA ASN A 43 5.88 1.85 17.83
C ASN A 43 5.69 0.54 18.60
N GLY A 44 5.92 -0.59 17.93
CA GLY A 44 5.68 -1.91 18.51
C GLY A 44 4.20 -2.36 18.54
N ALA A 45 3.26 -1.57 18.01
CA ALA A 45 1.82 -1.92 17.99
C ALA A 45 1.46 -3.11 17.07
N GLY A 46 2.40 -3.62 16.27
CA GLY A 46 2.14 -4.71 15.32
C GLY A 46 1.82 -4.26 13.89
N LYS A 47 1.85 -2.94 13.58
CA LYS A 47 1.50 -2.39 12.26
C LYS A 47 2.25 -3.04 11.10
N SER A 48 3.57 -3.06 11.16
CA SER A 48 4.41 -3.64 10.08
C SER A 48 4.20 -5.16 9.96
N THR A 49 3.95 -5.86 11.09
CA THR A 49 3.61 -7.28 11.07
C THR A 49 2.28 -7.51 10.39
N PHE A 50 1.24 -6.75 10.75
CA PHE A 50 -0.08 -6.83 10.15
C PHE A 50 -0.03 -6.48 8.65
N PHE A 51 0.67 -5.42 8.29
CA PHE A 51 0.88 -5.03 6.91
C PHE A 51 1.60 -6.12 6.09
N ASN A 52 2.62 -6.77 6.67
CA ASN A 52 3.31 -7.87 6.02
C ASN A 52 2.41 -9.11 5.85
N VAL A 53 1.50 -9.37 6.80
CA VAL A 53 0.51 -10.45 6.65
C VAL A 53 -0.44 -10.16 5.48
N ILE A 54 -1.07 -9.00 5.45
CA ILE A 54 -2.04 -8.66 4.39
C ILE A 54 -1.40 -8.44 3.02
N SER A 55 -0.08 -8.20 2.96
CA SER A 55 0.69 -8.06 1.71
C SER A 55 1.41 -9.34 1.27
N GLY A 56 1.20 -10.46 1.99
CA GLY A 56 1.81 -11.75 1.67
C GLY A 56 3.31 -11.84 1.93
N GLY A 57 3.88 -10.88 2.65
CA GLY A 57 5.29 -10.90 3.08
C GLY A 57 5.56 -11.98 4.12
N ILE A 58 4.56 -12.27 4.97
CA ILE A 58 4.58 -13.35 5.95
C ILE A 58 3.19 -14.00 6.02
N ALA A 59 3.14 -15.32 6.19
CA ALA A 59 1.88 -16.01 6.42
C ALA A 59 1.37 -15.77 7.85
N PRO A 60 0.05 -15.71 8.10
CA PRO A 60 -0.48 -15.74 9.47
C PRO A 60 -0.13 -17.06 10.16
N SER A 61 -0.02 -17.07 11.48
CA SER A 61 0.12 -18.30 12.27
C SER A 61 -1.21 -19.01 12.50
N SER A 62 -2.30 -18.21 12.58
CA SER A 62 -3.68 -18.68 12.60
C SER A 62 -4.60 -17.61 12.02
N GLY A 63 -5.85 -17.99 11.71
CA GLY A 63 -6.80 -17.13 11.02
C GLY A 63 -6.56 -17.09 9.51
N THR A 64 -7.36 -16.28 8.79
CA THR A 64 -7.35 -16.23 7.33
C THR A 64 -7.40 -14.81 6.80
N VAL A 65 -6.86 -14.63 5.58
CA VAL A 65 -6.94 -13.40 4.80
C VAL A 65 -7.61 -13.72 3.47
N HIS A 66 -8.70 -13.02 3.16
CA HIS A 66 -9.43 -13.20 1.90
C HIS A 66 -9.35 -11.92 1.06
N PHE A 67 -9.07 -12.08 -0.22
CA PHE A 67 -9.11 -11.01 -1.21
C PHE A 67 -10.20 -11.32 -2.24
N GLU A 68 -11.18 -10.42 -2.37
CA GLU A 68 -12.37 -10.62 -3.21
C GLU A 68 -13.06 -11.98 -2.93
N GLY A 69 -13.13 -12.38 -1.66
CA GLY A 69 -13.72 -13.64 -1.21
C GLY A 69 -12.83 -14.88 -1.37
N ARG A 70 -11.66 -14.77 -1.99
CA ARG A 70 -10.71 -15.87 -2.15
C ARG A 70 -9.70 -15.87 -1.02
N ASP A 71 -9.48 -17.01 -0.38
CA ASP A 71 -8.41 -17.18 0.60
C ASP A 71 -7.03 -17.02 -0.04
N ILE A 72 -6.24 -16.08 0.50
CA ILE A 72 -4.87 -15.78 0.08
C ILE A 72 -3.85 -16.00 1.19
N SER A 73 -4.24 -16.57 2.33
CA SER A 73 -3.41 -16.73 3.54
C SER A 73 -2.11 -17.47 3.29
N SER A 74 -2.11 -18.45 2.39
CA SER A 74 -0.95 -19.24 1.98
C SER A 74 -0.41 -18.88 0.59
N MET A 75 -0.94 -17.83 -0.04
CA MET A 75 -0.54 -17.45 -1.39
C MET A 75 0.89 -16.90 -1.38
N ALA A 76 1.75 -17.42 -2.27
CA ALA A 76 3.11 -16.91 -2.42
C ALA A 76 3.09 -15.43 -2.88
N GLN A 77 3.94 -14.60 -2.28
CA GLN A 77 3.97 -13.14 -2.48
C GLN A 77 4.02 -12.72 -3.96
N HIS A 78 4.76 -13.46 -4.81
CA HIS A 78 4.85 -13.13 -6.23
C HIS A 78 3.53 -13.27 -7.01
N ASN A 79 2.52 -13.93 -6.43
CA ASN A 79 1.19 -14.07 -7.03
C ASN A 79 0.24 -12.91 -6.64
N TYR A 80 0.57 -12.11 -5.63
CA TYR A 80 -0.25 -10.99 -5.17
C TYR A 80 -0.48 -9.96 -6.28
N ALA A 81 0.57 -9.58 -7.02
CA ALA A 81 0.46 -8.64 -8.13
C ALA A 81 -0.50 -9.16 -9.22
N ARG A 82 -0.47 -10.47 -9.53
CA ARG A 82 -1.40 -11.09 -10.48
C ARG A 82 -2.83 -11.16 -9.95
N ALA A 83 -3.01 -11.27 -8.65
CA ALA A 83 -4.32 -11.22 -7.99
C ALA A 83 -4.92 -9.81 -8.00
N GLY A 84 -4.12 -8.77 -8.27
CA GLY A 84 -4.56 -7.37 -8.24
C GLY A 84 -4.20 -6.63 -6.97
N ILE A 85 -3.23 -7.13 -6.19
CA ILE A 85 -2.70 -6.48 -5.00
C ILE A 85 -1.28 -6.01 -5.28
N ALA A 86 -1.01 -4.70 -5.21
CA ALA A 86 0.33 -4.17 -5.28
C ALA A 86 0.76 -3.59 -3.94
N LYS A 87 2.04 -3.73 -3.63
CA LYS A 87 2.68 -3.16 -2.45
C LYS A 87 3.72 -2.14 -2.90
N SER A 88 3.70 -0.92 -2.33
CA SER A 88 4.85 -0.04 -2.37
C SER A 88 5.80 -0.43 -1.24
N PHE A 89 7.09 -0.48 -1.51
CA PHE A 89 8.07 -0.98 -0.54
C PHE A 89 8.56 0.17 0.37
N GLN A 90 8.92 -0.17 1.63
CA GLN A 90 9.54 0.75 2.58
C GLN A 90 10.99 1.14 2.16
N ILE A 91 11.66 0.24 1.43
CA ILE A 91 12.99 0.48 0.82
C ILE A 91 12.79 0.69 -0.67
N THR A 92 13.40 1.76 -1.22
CA THR A 92 13.30 2.12 -2.63
C THR A 92 13.81 1.01 -3.54
N ASN A 93 12.88 0.27 -4.17
CA ASN A 93 13.16 -0.85 -5.08
C ASN A 93 13.05 -0.42 -6.54
N VAL A 94 13.86 0.57 -6.93
CA VAL A 94 13.98 0.99 -8.33
C VAL A 94 15.26 0.43 -8.95
N PHE A 95 15.23 0.16 -10.23
CA PHE A 95 16.44 -0.19 -10.99
C PHE A 95 17.25 1.09 -11.22
N LYS A 96 18.22 1.37 -10.34
CA LYS A 96 18.95 2.64 -10.27
C LYS A 96 19.66 3.02 -11.57
N HIS A 97 20.10 2.03 -12.34
CA HIS A 97 20.81 2.20 -13.61
C HIS A 97 19.88 2.28 -14.84
N LEU A 98 18.58 2.18 -14.65
CA LEU A 98 17.57 2.41 -15.68
C LEU A 98 16.95 3.80 -15.51
N SER A 99 16.48 4.38 -16.61
CA SER A 99 15.71 5.63 -16.56
C SER A 99 14.39 5.45 -15.81
N ALA A 100 13.77 6.54 -15.37
CA ALA A 100 12.45 6.51 -14.76
C ALA A 100 11.44 5.83 -15.70
N HIS A 101 11.47 6.15 -16.98
CA HIS A 101 10.60 5.54 -17.99
C HIS A 101 10.82 4.02 -18.11
N GLU A 102 12.08 3.57 -18.17
CA GLU A 102 12.38 2.14 -18.29
C GLU A 102 11.95 1.35 -17.06
N ASN A 103 12.09 1.92 -15.86
CA ASN A 103 11.57 1.32 -14.63
C ASN A 103 10.07 1.02 -14.73
N VAL A 104 9.27 2.00 -15.15
CA VAL A 104 7.81 1.82 -15.31
C VAL A 104 7.50 0.85 -16.44
N ARG A 105 8.22 0.93 -17.56
CA ARG A 105 8.05 0.03 -18.70
C ARG A 105 8.32 -1.43 -18.33
N VAL A 106 9.37 -1.70 -17.54
CA VAL A 106 9.67 -3.05 -17.01
C VAL A 106 8.52 -3.56 -16.13
N ALA A 107 7.97 -2.71 -15.25
CA ALA A 107 6.82 -3.08 -14.42
C ALA A 107 5.59 -3.41 -15.25
N LEU A 108 5.29 -2.64 -16.31
CA LEU A 108 4.20 -2.92 -17.26
C LEU A 108 4.37 -4.27 -17.98
N GLN A 109 5.61 -4.66 -18.32
CA GLN A 109 5.88 -5.94 -18.98
C GLN A 109 5.53 -7.15 -18.12
N MET A 110 5.57 -7.03 -16.80
CA MET A 110 5.24 -8.14 -15.88
C MET A 110 3.77 -8.56 -15.96
N GLN A 111 2.87 -7.71 -16.43
CA GLN A 111 1.46 -8.06 -16.67
C GLN A 111 1.24 -8.90 -17.93
N THR A 112 2.19 -8.88 -18.82
CA THR A 112 2.07 -9.57 -20.11
C THR A 112 2.69 -10.96 -20.03
N SER A 113 2.16 -11.93 -20.80
CA SER A 113 2.61 -13.33 -20.80
C SER A 113 4.14 -13.44 -20.99
N ARG A 114 4.80 -14.26 -20.15
CA ARG A 114 6.25 -14.53 -20.16
C ARG A 114 6.75 -15.18 -21.46
N TYR A 115 5.88 -15.71 -22.29
CA TYR A 115 6.25 -16.52 -23.47
C TYR A 115 6.29 -15.75 -24.78
N GLN A 116 6.07 -14.42 -24.77
CA GLN A 116 6.13 -13.62 -25.99
C GLN A 116 7.51 -12.96 -26.14
N ILE A 117 8.50 -13.73 -26.56
CA ILE A 117 9.86 -13.25 -26.83
C ILE A 117 9.89 -12.36 -28.07
N PHE A 118 9.01 -12.64 -29.07
CA PHE A 118 8.89 -11.83 -30.29
C PHE A 118 7.58 -11.04 -30.27
N ARG A 119 7.62 -9.79 -29.79
CA ARG A 119 6.46 -8.90 -29.82
C ARG A 119 6.52 -7.96 -31.01
N PRO A 120 5.37 -7.68 -31.66
CA PRO A 120 5.28 -6.63 -32.66
C PRO A 120 5.75 -5.29 -32.08
N ARG A 121 6.40 -4.47 -32.92
CA ARG A 121 6.91 -3.14 -32.54
C ARG A 121 5.81 -2.23 -31.94
N ALA A 122 4.56 -2.40 -32.38
CA ALA A 122 3.40 -1.69 -31.85
C ALA A 122 3.16 -1.91 -30.35
N VAL A 123 3.44 -3.11 -29.82
CA VAL A 123 3.27 -3.41 -28.37
C VAL A 123 4.29 -2.62 -27.53
N TYR A 124 5.49 -2.41 -28.05
CA TYR A 124 6.50 -1.61 -27.35
C TYR A 124 6.13 -0.11 -27.32
N ALA A 125 5.51 0.40 -28.39
CA ALA A 125 4.98 1.77 -28.42
C ALA A 125 3.87 1.94 -27.39
N GLU A 126 2.90 1.04 -27.34
CA GLU A 126 1.80 1.07 -26.36
C GLU A 126 2.30 1.02 -24.90
N LEU A 127 3.30 0.17 -24.61
CA LEU A 127 3.90 0.11 -23.26
C LEU A 127 4.66 1.40 -22.93
N SER A 128 5.29 2.04 -23.92
CA SER A 128 5.96 3.32 -23.75
C SER A 128 4.97 4.43 -23.42
N ASP A 129 3.85 4.52 -24.17
CA ASP A 129 2.82 5.53 -23.94
C ASP A 129 2.15 5.35 -22.56
N LYS A 130 1.90 4.10 -22.14
CA LYS A 130 1.41 3.80 -20.80
C LYS A 130 2.41 4.18 -19.71
N ALA A 131 3.71 3.96 -19.94
CA ALA A 131 4.74 4.36 -18.99
C ALA A 131 4.80 5.88 -18.85
N ASP A 132 4.70 6.62 -19.96
CA ASP A 132 4.66 8.07 -19.96
C ASP A 132 3.43 8.61 -19.20
N ALA A 133 2.25 8.04 -19.45
CA ALA A 133 1.03 8.42 -18.75
C ALA A 133 1.15 8.20 -17.22
N LEU A 134 1.78 7.11 -16.80
CA LEU A 134 2.04 6.85 -15.37
C LEU A 134 3.05 7.84 -14.78
N LEU A 135 4.11 8.20 -15.51
CA LEU A 135 5.07 9.21 -15.07
C LEU A 135 4.43 10.59 -14.95
N VAL A 136 3.54 10.96 -15.86
CA VAL A 136 2.74 12.19 -15.74
C VAL A 136 1.88 12.14 -14.47
N LYS A 137 1.18 11.03 -14.24
CA LYS A 137 0.29 10.85 -13.07
C LYS A 137 1.03 11.01 -11.74
N VAL A 138 2.30 10.60 -11.65
CA VAL A 138 3.11 10.72 -10.42
C VAL A 138 4.01 11.96 -10.40
N GLY A 139 3.84 12.91 -11.34
CA GLY A 139 4.60 14.17 -11.38
C GLY A 139 6.06 14.02 -11.87
N LEU A 140 6.39 12.95 -12.60
CA LEU A 140 7.75 12.66 -13.08
C LEU A 140 7.92 12.86 -14.60
N ALA A 141 7.00 13.52 -15.28
CA ALA A 141 7.07 13.74 -16.73
C ALA A 141 8.41 14.34 -17.18
N ASN A 142 8.90 15.38 -16.47
CA ASN A 142 10.16 16.07 -16.77
C ASN A 142 11.42 15.26 -16.37
N SER A 143 11.25 14.13 -15.68
CA SER A 143 12.35 13.26 -15.25
C SER A 143 12.37 11.92 -15.99
N ARG A 144 11.62 11.80 -17.08
CA ARG A 144 11.43 10.58 -17.86
C ARG A 144 12.74 9.88 -18.21
N SER A 145 13.73 10.62 -18.69
CA SER A 145 15.03 10.09 -19.17
C SER A 145 16.11 10.06 -18.09
N LYS A 146 15.84 10.62 -16.88
CA LYS A 146 16.81 10.59 -15.79
C LYS A 146 16.95 9.16 -15.25
N LEU A 147 18.18 8.79 -14.89
CA LEU A 147 18.40 7.53 -14.17
C LEU A 147 17.68 7.57 -12.82
N ALA A 148 17.07 6.45 -12.46
CA ALA A 148 16.32 6.38 -11.20
C ALA A 148 17.21 6.62 -9.97
N GLY A 149 18.51 6.29 -10.07
CA GLY A 149 19.50 6.57 -9.03
C GLY A 149 19.79 8.06 -8.82
N ASP A 150 19.59 8.90 -9.84
CA ASP A 150 19.86 10.35 -9.83
C ASP A 150 18.63 11.18 -9.42
N LEU A 151 17.48 10.52 -9.19
CA LEU A 151 16.27 11.18 -8.72
C LEU A 151 16.41 11.54 -7.24
N ALA A 152 15.84 12.69 -6.84
CA ALA A 152 15.66 13.00 -5.43
C ALA A 152 14.82 11.92 -4.72
N HIS A 153 14.97 11.77 -3.39
CA HIS A 153 14.33 10.72 -2.62
C HIS A 153 12.81 10.70 -2.81
N GLY A 154 12.14 11.85 -2.74
CA GLY A 154 10.69 11.95 -3.00
C GLY A 154 10.31 11.56 -4.43
N GLN A 155 11.15 11.88 -5.43
CA GLN A 155 10.94 11.47 -6.82
C GLN A 155 11.11 9.94 -6.99
N GLN A 156 12.07 9.32 -6.30
CA GLN A 156 12.22 7.87 -6.30
C GLN A 156 10.99 7.18 -5.72
N ARG A 157 10.40 7.73 -4.65
CA ARG A 157 9.13 7.23 -4.08
C ARG A 157 7.96 7.39 -5.05
N SER A 158 7.86 8.52 -5.74
CA SER A 158 6.86 8.70 -6.80
C SER A 158 7.03 7.67 -7.93
N LEU A 159 8.29 7.36 -8.29
CA LEU A 159 8.59 6.32 -9.29
C LEU A 159 8.14 4.93 -8.82
N GLU A 160 8.37 4.58 -7.56
CA GLU A 160 7.87 3.31 -6.98
C GLU A 160 6.34 3.22 -7.06
N VAL A 161 5.65 4.32 -6.76
CA VAL A 161 4.19 4.39 -6.91
C VAL A 161 3.80 4.17 -8.38
N ALA A 162 4.49 4.78 -9.35
CA ALA A 162 4.24 4.54 -10.77
C ALA A 162 4.42 3.07 -11.16
N MET A 163 5.49 2.42 -10.67
CA MET A 163 5.74 0.99 -10.90
C MET A 163 4.66 0.11 -10.27
N ALA A 164 4.19 0.43 -9.08
CA ALA A 164 3.08 -0.28 -8.43
C ALA A 164 1.77 -0.11 -9.22
N LEU A 165 1.50 1.09 -9.71
CA LEU A 165 0.35 1.41 -10.56
C LEU A 165 0.41 0.69 -11.91
N ALA A 166 1.61 0.49 -12.46
CA ALA A 166 1.82 -0.25 -13.69
C ALA A 166 1.27 -1.69 -13.61
N CYS A 167 1.19 -2.25 -12.41
CA CYS A 167 0.56 -3.56 -12.17
C CYS A 167 -0.98 -3.53 -12.24
N GLY A 168 -1.64 -2.38 -12.44
CA GLY A 168 -3.10 -2.25 -12.49
C GLY A 168 -3.82 -2.76 -11.24
N PRO A 169 -3.35 -2.41 -10.01
CA PRO A 169 -3.87 -3.04 -8.80
C PRO A 169 -5.29 -2.55 -8.48
N LYS A 170 -6.12 -3.46 -7.98
CA LYS A 170 -7.40 -3.15 -7.34
C LYS A 170 -7.19 -2.68 -5.90
N LEU A 171 -6.16 -3.21 -5.24
CA LEU A 171 -5.74 -2.86 -3.88
C LEU A 171 -4.27 -2.45 -3.89
N LEU A 172 -4.00 -1.22 -3.45
CA LEU A 172 -2.66 -0.70 -3.27
C LEU A 172 -2.33 -0.63 -1.76
N LEU A 173 -1.27 -1.30 -1.37
CA LEU A 173 -0.74 -1.32 -0.01
C LEU A 173 0.49 -0.42 0.07
N MET A 174 0.48 0.57 0.97
CA MET A 174 1.56 1.55 1.13
C MET A 174 2.09 1.56 2.56
N ASP A 175 3.40 1.33 2.73
CA ASP A 175 4.06 1.32 4.04
C ASP A 175 4.89 2.58 4.21
N GLU A 176 4.45 3.46 5.10
CA GLU A 176 5.07 4.76 5.41
C GLU A 176 5.49 5.55 4.15
N PRO A 177 4.55 5.84 3.22
CA PRO A 177 4.89 6.43 1.93
C PRO A 177 5.58 7.80 2.04
N THR A 178 5.47 8.47 3.19
CA THR A 178 6.08 9.80 3.44
C THR A 178 7.34 9.76 4.31
N ALA A 179 7.88 8.56 4.58
CA ALA A 179 9.09 8.44 5.39
C ALA A 179 10.31 9.08 4.69
N GLY A 180 11.07 9.88 5.45
CA GLY A 180 12.27 10.53 4.93
C GLY A 180 12.04 11.72 3.97
N MET A 181 10.78 12.10 3.72
CA MET A 181 10.42 13.24 2.87
C MET A 181 10.44 14.57 3.61
N SER A 182 10.81 15.63 2.91
CA SER A 182 10.60 17.00 3.35
C SER A 182 9.09 17.31 3.49
N PRO A 183 8.71 18.38 4.21
CA PRO A 183 7.32 18.79 4.31
C PRO A 183 6.66 19.02 2.94
N GLN A 184 7.37 19.62 1.98
CA GLN A 184 6.88 19.89 0.64
C GLN A 184 6.63 18.60 -0.15
N GLU A 185 7.58 17.67 -0.13
CA GLU A 185 7.44 16.35 -0.77
C GLU A 185 6.31 15.54 -0.14
N THR A 186 6.13 15.66 1.17
CA THR A 186 5.03 15.01 1.91
C THR A 186 3.67 15.47 1.37
N VAL A 187 3.48 16.79 1.17
CA VAL A 187 2.23 17.34 0.61
C VAL A 187 1.96 16.77 -0.78
N VAL A 188 2.97 16.79 -1.65
CA VAL A 188 2.85 16.25 -3.03
C VAL A 188 2.48 14.76 -3.01
N MET A 189 3.11 13.97 -2.14
CA MET A 189 2.81 12.53 -2.02
C MET A 189 1.39 12.29 -1.50
N MET A 190 0.92 13.08 -0.52
CA MET A 190 -0.43 12.94 0.02
C MET A 190 -1.49 13.34 -1.01
N ASP A 191 -1.25 14.38 -1.81
CA ASP A 191 -2.12 14.76 -2.92
C ASP A 191 -2.19 13.65 -3.98
N LEU A 192 -1.06 13.04 -4.31
CA LEU A 192 -1.00 11.88 -5.20
C LEU A 192 -1.83 10.70 -4.66
N ILE A 193 -1.67 10.37 -3.36
CA ILE A 193 -2.44 9.30 -2.71
C ILE A 193 -3.94 9.62 -2.75
N SER A 194 -4.33 10.88 -2.49
CA SER A 194 -5.72 11.33 -2.56
C SER A 194 -6.33 11.13 -3.96
N GLN A 195 -5.60 11.53 -5.00
CA GLN A 195 -6.04 11.34 -6.38
C GLN A 195 -6.20 9.86 -6.74
N MET A 196 -5.24 9.02 -6.32
CA MET A 196 -5.32 7.57 -6.54
C MET A 196 -6.49 6.91 -5.80
N ALA A 197 -6.83 7.41 -4.61
CA ALA A 197 -7.92 6.87 -3.78
C ALA A 197 -9.31 7.08 -4.41
N ALA A 198 -9.46 8.02 -5.33
CA ALA A 198 -10.69 8.21 -6.09
C ALA A 198 -10.98 7.04 -7.07
N GLU A 199 -9.95 6.32 -7.50
CA GLU A 199 -10.05 5.29 -8.54
C GLU A 199 -9.84 3.87 -8.00
N ARG A 200 -9.30 3.70 -6.78
CA ARG A 200 -8.91 2.38 -6.25
C ARG A 200 -8.89 2.31 -4.73
N THR A 201 -8.84 1.11 -4.22
CA THR A 201 -8.70 0.88 -2.78
C THR A 201 -7.24 1.05 -2.36
N ILE A 202 -7.03 1.80 -1.27
CA ILE A 202 -5.69 2.00 -0.72
C ILE A 202 -5.71 1.69 0.78
N ILE A 203 -4.75 0.90 1.23
CA ILE A 203 -4.45 0.72 2.65
C ILE A 203 -3.03 1.25 2.88
N LEU A 204 -2.89 2.18 3.80
CA LEU A 204 -1.59 2.74 4.14
C LEU A 204 -1.27 2.57 5.62
N VAL A 205 -0.01 2.36 5.94
CA VAL A 205 0.53 2.47 7.30
C VAL A 205 1.18 3.83 7.42
N GLU A 206 0.82 4.59 8.42
CA GLU A 206 1.41 5.90 8.73
C GLU A 206 1.44 6.15 10.23
N HIS A 207 2.44 6.92 10.67
CA HIS A 207 2.56 7.35 12.06
C HIS A 207 2.25 8.84 12.25
N LYS A 208 2.19 9.61 11.17
CA LYS A 208 1.88 11.05 11.18
C LYS A 208 0.37 11.27 11.24
N MET A 209 -0.21 11.27 12.45
CA MET A 209 -1.67 11.39 12.68
C MET A 209 -2.32 12.53 11.91
N LYS A 210 -1.68 13.72 11.86
CA LYS A 210 -2.25 14.89 11.16
C LYS A 210 -2.51 14.62 9.68
N LEU A 211 -1.66 13.81 9.01
CA LEU A 211 -1.80 13.50 7.60
C LEU A 211 -2.99 12.56 7.37
N VAL A 212 -3.08 11.48 8.14
CA VAL A 212 -4.13 10.46 7.94
C VAL A 212 -5.51 10.96 8.33
N MET A 213 -5.61 11.83 9.36
CA MET A 213 -6.86 12.44 9.80
C MET A 213 -7.52 13.32 8.74
N GLY A 214 -6.71 13.96 7.87
CA GLY A 214 -7.23 14.83 6.79
C GLY A 214 -7.54 14.08 5.50
N LEU A 215 -7.00 12.86 5.33
CA LEU A 215 -7.05 12.17 4.06
C LEU A 215 -7.94 10.92 4.08
N CYS A 216 -7.87 10.13 5.15
CA CYS A 216 -8.51 8.83 5.22
C CYS A 216 -9.96 8.92 5.67
N LYS A 217 -10.84 8.11 5.08
CA LYS A 217 -12.23 7.97 5.52
C LYS A 217 -12.37 7.04 6.72
N ARG A 218 -11.42 6.14 6.92
CA ARG A 218 -11.40 5.14 7.98
C ARG A 218 -10.00 4.92 8.51
N LEU A 219 -9.89 4.72 9.80
CA LEU A 219 -8.66 4.44 10.51
C LEU A 219 -8.81 3.14 11.29
N LEU A 220 -7.75 2.34 11.30
CA LEU A 220 -7.56 1.19 12.19
C LEU A 220 -6.44 1.54 13.16
N VAL A 221 -6.72 1.45 14.45
CA VAL A 221 -5.73 1.69 15.51
C VAL A 221 -5.27 0.36 16.06
N LEU A 222 -3.99 0.04 15.87
CA LEU A 222 -3.38 -1.13 16.49
C LEU A 222 -2.64 -0.74 17.78
N HIS A 223 -2.73 -1.60 18.79
CA HIS A 223 -2.00 -1.48 20.05
C HIS A 223 -1.68 -2.87 20.59
N HIS A 224 -0.40 -3.12 20.92
CA HIS A 224 0.09 -4.43 21.40
C HIS A 224 -0.38 -5.64 20.59
N GLY A 225 -0.42 -5.49 19.25
CA GLY A 225 -0.83 -6.57 18.33
C GLY A 225 -2.33 -6.80 18.21
N GLU A 226 -3.17 -5.96 18.82
CA GLU A 226 -4.62 -6.02 18.79
C GLU A 226 -5.22 -4.84 18.04
N LEU A 227 -6.45 -5.01 17.52
CA LEU A 227 -7.25 -3.93 16.98
C LEU A 227 -7.93 -3.20 18.14
N LEU A 228 -7.36 -2.05 18.55
CA LEU A 228 -7.86 -1.25 19.64
C LEU A 228 -9.16 -0.50 19.27
N ALA A 229 -9.20 0.08 18.08
CA ALA A 229 -10.34 0.83 17.58
C ALA A 229 -10.33 0.89 16.06
N GLU A 230 -11.51 1.01 15.45
CA GLU A 230 -11.66 1.34 14.03
C GLU A 230 -12.88 2.24 13.83
N GLY A 231 -12.77 3.18 12.90
CA GLY A 231 -13.84 4.12 12.61
C GLY A 231 -13.39 5.30 11.76
N SER A 232 -14.23 6.30 11.66
CA SER A 232 -13.89 7.58 11.02
C SER A 232 -12.82 8.32 11.81
N PRO A 233 -12.13 9.31 11.21
CA PRO A 233 -11.19 10.18 11.94
C PRO A 233 -11.78 10.80 13.21
N ASP A 234 -13.06 11.18 13.18
CA ASP A 234 -13.72 11.80 14.34
C ASP A 234 -14.01 10.77 15.43
N ASP A 235 -14.42 9.54 15.06
CA ASP A 235 -14.59 8.44 16.02
C ASP A 235 -13.27 8.14 16.74
N ILE A 236 -12.18 8.05 15.98
CA ILE A 236 -10.84 7.77 16.53
C ILE A 236 -10.35 8.92 17.41
N ARG A 237 -10.59 10.18 17.01
CA ARG A 237 -10.23 11.35 17.81
C ARG A 237 -10.98 11.43 19.13
N SER A 238 -12.24 11.01 19.16
CA SER A 238 -13.09 11.02 20.38
C SER A 238 -12.85 9.83 21.29
N ASN A 239 -12.29 8.72 20.77
CA ASN A 239 -12.12 7.46 21.50
C ASN A 239 -11.18 7.63 22.71
N ALA A 240 -11.66 7.27 23.91
CA ALA A 240 -10.92 7.44 25.17
C ALA A 240 -9.67 6.55 25.24
N ASP A 241 -9.75 5.31 24.73
CA ASP A 241 -8.63 4.37 24.76
C ASP A 241 -7.54 4.79 23.78
N VAL A 242 -7.91 5.30 22.60
CA VAL A 242 -6.96 5.87 21.65
C VAL A 242 -6.26 7.09 22.25
N LYS A 243 -7.00 8.00 22.88
CA LYS A 243 -6.42 9.16 23.56
C LYS A 243 -5.40 8.72 24.62
N ARG A 244 -5.74 7.73 25.45
CA ARG A 244 -4.84 7.21 26.49
C ARG A 244 -3.55 6.66 25.92
N VAL A 245 -3.62 5.90 24.79
CA VAL A 245 -2.47 5.29 24.14
C VAL A 245 -1.56 6.35 23.48
N TYR A 246 -2.13 7.39 22.88
CA TYR A 246 -1.37 8.43 22.19
C TYR A 246 -0.97 9.61 23.07
N LEU A 247 -1.76 9.96 24.11
CA LEU A 247 -1.51 11.10 25.00
C LEU A 247 -0.86 10.68 26.31
N GLY A 248 -1.00 9.42 26.72
CA GLY A 248 -0.41 8.89 27.96
C GLY A 248 1.09 8.59 27.88
N GLN A 249 1.74 8.94 26.77
CA GLN A 249 3.20 8.80 26.55
C GLN A 249 3.96 10.12 26.76
N ASN A 250 3.38 11.10 27.47
CA ASN A 250 4.07 12.31 27.93
C ASN A 250 4.52 12.17 29.36
#